data_b60e8ff6131596716c06153c3c8a7cfc
#
_entry.id   b60e8ff6131596716c06153c3c8a7cfc
#
_cell.length_a   1.000
_cell.length_b   1.000
_cell.length_c   1.000
_cell.angle_alpha   90.00
_cell.angle_beta   90.00
_cell.angle_gamma   90.00
#
_symmetry.space_group_name_H-M   'P 1'
#
loop_
_entity.id
_entity.type
_entity.pdbx_description
1 polymer ?
#
loop_
_entity_poly.entity_id
_entity_poly.type
_entity_poly.pdbx_seq_one_letter_code
_entity_poly.pdbx_strand_id
1 'polypeptide(L)'
;TLTGGEAALQHEFCLPLLKELRAVGISTALDTCGQAPQKTLASLLPYIDVLLYDLKEIDPEKHKGFTGAGNAKILENAVFAARFKKDHPYPRTLWIRTPVIPNSTDTPENIAGIGRFIHENLEGAVDRWELCSFNNLCRDKYKRLGLNWPFAEAELMKKTVMENLAGVAKSAAPKTNVCWSGSTTLEKRADSQEPPEKQNKRKPVCAG
;
A
#
# COMPACT_ATOMS: atom_id res chain seq x y z
N THR A 1 4.58 14.19 6.66
CA THR A 1 3.98 13.65 5.42
C THR A 1 2.81 14.53 5.00
N LEU A 2 2.78 14.96 3.75
CA LEU A 2 1.61 15.55 3.11
C LEU A 2 0.80 14.42 2.47
N THR A 3 -0.46 14.30 2.88
CA THR A 3 -1.39 13.24 2.45
C THR A 3 -2.84 13.76 2.53
N GLY A 4 -3.80 12.92 2.19
CA GLY A 4 -5.24 13.23 2.25
C GLY A 4 -5.79 13.65 0.91
N GLY A 5 -6.85 12.97 0.40
CA GLY A 5 -7.31 13.11 -0.96
C GLY A 5 -6.17 12.90 -1.96
N GLU A 6 -5.85 13.93 -2.76
CA GLU A 6 -4.64 14.00 -3.56
C GLU A 6 -3.94 15.34 -3.25
N ALA A 7 -2.87 15.26 -2.43
CA ALA A 7 -2.15 16.46 -1.96
C ALA A 7 -1.56 17.29 -3.11
N ALA A 8 -1.15 16.64 -4.21
CA ALA A 8 -0.60 17.32 -5.37
C ALA A 8 -1.61 18.26 -6.08
N LEU A 9 -2.92 18.06 -5.91
CA LEU A 9 -3.94 18.97 -6.43
C LEU A 9 -4.01 20.29 -5.66
N GLN A 10 -3.46 20.35 -4.44
CA GLN A 10 -3.37 21.56 -3.62
C GLN A 10 -1.95 22.13 -3.66
N HIS A 11 -1.30 22.09 -4.80
CA HIS A 11 0.10 22.45 -4.95
C HIS A 11 0.42 23.90 -4.54
N GLU A 12 -0.52 24.82 -4.71
CA GLU A 12 -0.37 26.24 -4.31
C GLU A 12 -0.16 26.37 -2.78
N PHE A 13 -0.76 25.48 -2.00
CA PHE A 13 -0.51 25.38 -0.56
C PHE A 13 0.70 24.50 -0.27
N CYS A 14 0.82 23.35 -0.92
CA CYS A 14 1.87 22.36 -0.61
C CYS A 14 3.27 22.87 -0.94
N LEU A 15 3.44 23.59 -2.05
CA LEU A 15 4.76 24.05 -2.48
C LEU A 15 5.42 25.06 -1.52
N PRO A 16 4.75 26.15 -1.10
CA PRO A 16 5.29 27.04 -0.08
C PRO A 16 5.60 26.31 1.24
N LEU A 17 4.68 25.47 1.72
CA LEU A 17 4.88 24.68 2.94
C LEU A 17 6.12 23.79 2.87
N LEU A 18 6.30 23.07 1.77
CA LEU A 18 7.47 22.21 1.59
C LEU A 18 8.78 23.00 1.56
N LYS A 19 8.78 24.19 0.95
CA LYS A 19 9.94 25.10 0.94
C LYS A 19 10.32 25.53 2.35
N GLU A 20 9.35 25.96 3.13
CA GLU A 20 9.57 26.40 4.53
C GLU A 20 10.06 25.23 5.41
N LEU A 21 9.41 24.07 5.33
CA LEU A 21 9.83 22.88 6.08
C LEU A 21 11.27 22.50 5.74
N ARG A 22 11.64 22.55 4.49
CA ARG A 22 13.00 22.26 4.04
C ARG A 22 14.01 23.31 4.54
N ALA A 23 13.64 24.59 4.51
CA ALA A 23 14.50 25.68 4.99
C ALA A 23 14.88 25.52 6.46
N VAL A 24 13.98 24.95 7.27
CA VAL A 24 14.23 24.66 8.71
C VAL A 24 14.72 23.22 8.97
N GLY A 25 15.08 22.47 7.93
CA GLY A 25 15.70 21.15 8.05
C GLY A 25 14.73 20.01 8.41
N ILE A 26 13.42 20.21 8.24
CA ILE A 26 12.42 19.16 8.51
C ILE A 26 12.30 18.24 7.28
N SER A 27 12.51 16.94 7.50
CA SER A 27 12.28 15.92 6.48
C SER A 27 10.81 15.82 6.09
N THR A 28 10.57 15.71 4.78
CA THR A 28 9.22 15.72 4.22
C THR A 28 8.92 14.47 3.39
N ALA A 29 7.66 14.06 3.40
CA ALA A 29 7.16 13.03 2.51
C ALA A 29 5.90 13.53 1.79
N LEU A 30 5.74 13.13 0.53
CA LEU A 30 4.52 13.30 -0.24
C LEU A 30 3.89 11.94 -0.50
N ASP A 31 2.62 11.79 -0.13
CA ASP A 31 1.79 10.61 -0.39
C ASP A 31 0.81 10.97 -1.52
N THR A 32 0.97 10.36 -2.69
CA THR A 32 0.25 10.70 -3.91
C THR A 32 -0.04 9.46 -4.76
N CYS A 33 -1.18 9.46 -5.45
CA CYS A 33 -1.42 8.51 -6.53
C CYS A 33 -0.95 9.02 -7.90
N GLY A 34 -0.38 10.22 -7.97
CA GLY A 34 0.10 10.80 -9.22
C GLY A 34 -0.99 11.28 -10.19
N GLN A 35 -2.26 11.34 -9.78
CA GLN A 35 -3.36 11.85 -10.60
C GLN A 35 -3.35 13.38 -10.60
N ALA A 36 -2.25 13.97 -11.00
CA ALA A 36 -2.02 15.42 -11.06
C ALA A 36 -1.33 15.82 -12.37
N PRO A 37 -1.34 17.09 -12.78
CA PRO A 37 -0.52 17.57 -13.88
C PRO A 37 0.97 17.30 -13.61
N GLN A 38 1.70 16.79 -14.59
CA GLN A 38 3.13 16.49 -14.45
C GLN A 38 3.96 17.69 -13.97
N LYS A 39 3.62 18.91 -14.47
CA LYS A 39 4.24 20.15 -14.02
C LYS A 39 4.11 20.41 -12.53
N THR A 40 3.00 19.99 -11.94
CA THR A 40 2.76 20.08 -10.49
C THR A 40 3.71 19.15 -9.73
N LEU A 41 3.83 17.89 -10.15
CA LEU A 41 4.80 16.98 -9.54
C LEU A 41 6.22 17.53 -9.69
N ALA A 42 6.60 18.02 -10.89
CA ALA A 42 7.92 18.61 -11.13
C ALA A 42 8.24 19.77 -10.17
N SER A 43 7.25 20.55 -9.77
CA SER A 43 7.44 21.66 -8.82
C SER A 43 7.58 21.21 -7.36
N LEU A 44 6.98 20.08 -6.98
CA LEU A 44 7.00 19.57 -5.60
C LEU A 44 8.22 18.66 -5.33
N LEU A 45 8.59 17.81 -6.30
CA LEU A 45 9.63 16.79 -6.14
C LEU A 45 10.97 17.32 -5.59
N PRO A 46 11.47 18.53 -5.95
CA PRO A 46 12.72 19.05 -5.40
C PRO A 46 12.72 19.28 -3.88
N TYR A 47 11.55 19.36 -3.27
CA TYR A 47 11.36 19.71 -1.85
C TYR A 47 10.91 18.56 -0.97
N ILE A 48 10.86 17.33 -1.51
CA ILE A 48 10.46 16.12 -0.79
C ILE A 48 11.65 15.19 -0.59
N ASP A 49 11.78 14.60 0.61
CA ASP A 49 12.78 13.56 0.87
C ASP A 49 12.25 12.18 0.46
N VAL A 50 10.99 11.89 0.75
CA VAL A 50 10.35 10.60 0.48
C VAL A 50 9.12 10.79 -0.38
N LEU A 51 9.10 10.17 -1.56
CA LEU A 51 7.90 10.05 -2.38
C LEU A 51 7.24 8.69 -2.13
N LEU A 52 6.03 8.71 -1.56
CA LEU A 52 5.15 7.55 -1.43
C LEU A 52 4.17 7.58 -2.59
N TYR A 53 4.30 6.64 -3.51
CA TYR A 53 3.57 6.65 -4.78
C TYR A 53 2.65 5.44 -4.88
N ASP A 54 1.34 5.67 -4.95
CA ASP A 54 0.34 4.62 -4.99
C ASP A 54 0.11 4.08 -6.42
N LEU A 55 0.39 2.80 -6.65
CA LEU A 55 -0.07 2.03 -7.81
C LEU A 55 -1.09 0.99 -7.32
N LYS A 56 -2.38 1.23 -7.62
CA LYS A 56 -3.48 0.45 -7.03
C LYS A 56 -3.92 -0.72 -7.91
N GLU A 57 -4.05 -0.47 -9.20
CA GLU A 57 -4.49 -1.44 -10.21
C GLU A 57 -3.80 -1.14 -11.53
N ILE A 58 -3.28 -2.19 -12.17
CA ILE A 58 -2.57 -2.04 -13.45
C ILE A 58 -3.51 -2.04 -14.65
N ASP A 59 -4.62 -2.77 -14.58
CA ASP A 59 -5.63 -2.79 -15.62
C ASP A 59 -6.42 -1.47 -15.62
N PRO A 60 -6.45 -0.70 -16.73
CA PRO A 60 -7.06 0.61 -16.78
C PRO A 60 -8.59 0.59 -16.56
N GLU A 61 -9.27 -0.46 -17.01
CA GLU A 61 -10.73 -0.55 -16.88
C GLU A 61 -11.11 -0.93 -15.44
N LYS A 62 -10.38 -1.86 -14.82
CA LYS A 62 -10.57 -2.17 -13.39
C LYS A 62 -10.24 -0.96 -12.53
N HIS A 63 -9.13 -0.28 -12.81
CA HIS A 63 -8.76 0.95 -12.09
C HIS A 63 -9.87 2.00 -12.19
N LYS A 64 -10.41 2.21 -13.38
CA LYS A 64 -11.54 3.12 -13.60
C LYS A 64 -12.80 2.68 -12.83
N GLY A 65 -13.08 1.39 -12.79
CA GLY A 65 -14.19 0.83 -12.01
C GLY A 65 -14.05 1.10 -10.51
N PHE A 66 -12.84 1.03 -9.96
CA PHE A 66 -12.60 1.22 -8.53
C PHE A 66 -12.44 2.69 -8.11
N THR A 67 -11.93 3.55 -8.99
CA THR A 67 -11.52 4.92 -8.64
C THR A 67 -12.29 6.01 -9.39
N GLY A 68 -13.04 5.65 -10.43
CA GLY A 68 -13.72 6.58 -11.32
C GLY A 68 -12.85 7.15 -12.46
N ALA A 69 -11.55 6.85 -12.48
CA ALA A 69 -10.62 7.36 -13.51
C ALA A 69 -9.65 6.27 -13.99
N GLY A 70 -9.18 6.35 -15.22
CA GLY A 70 -8.12 5.47 -15.74
C GLY A 70 -6.76 5.77 -15.10
N ASN A 71 -5.82 4.84 -15.26
CA ASN A 71 -4.49 4.91 -14.63
C ASN A 71 -3.36 5.43 -15.54
N ALA A 72 -3.64 5.77 -16.81
CA ALA A 72 -2.60 6.16 -17.77
C ALA A 72 -1.71 7.31 -17.23
N LYS A 73 -2.33 8.40 -16.76
CA LYS A 73 -1.61 9.53 -16.16
C LYS A 73 -0.80 9.12 -14.92
N ILE A 74 -1.32 8.22 -14.10
CA ILE A 74 -0.64 7.70 -12.91
C ILE A 74 0.64 6.98 -13.32
N LEU A 75 0.57 6.09 -14.33
CA LEU A 75 1.72 5.34 -14.83
C LEU A 75 2.75 6.27 -15.50
N GLU A 76 2.32 7.21 -16.33
CA GLU A 76 3.19 8.23 -16.94
C GLU A 76 3.93 9.05 -15.87
N ASN A 77 3.22 9.49 -14.85
CA ASN A 77 3.80 10.27 -13.75
C ASN A 77 4.71 9.45 -12.84
N ALA A 78 4.48 8.14 -12.70
CA ALA A 78 5.41 7.24 -12.02
C ALA A 78 6.74 7.16 -12.77
N VAL A 79 6.70 7.00 -14.10
CA VAL A 79 7.90 7.01 -14.96
C VAL A 79 8.64 8.35 -14.87
N PHE A 80 7.90 9.46 -14.92
CA PHE A 80 8.47 10.78 -14.74
C PHE A 80 9.17 10.93 -13.39
N ALA A 81 8.51 10.57 -12.29
CA ALA A 81 9.07 10.66 -10.93
C ALA A 81 10.32 9.79 -10.77
N ALA A 82 10.33 8.58 -11.35
CA ALA A 82 11.48 7.69 -11.35
C ALA A 82 12.68 8.29 -12.09
N ARG A 83 12.48 8.88 -13.27
CA ARG A 83 13.52 9.61 -14.02
C ARG A 83 13.99 10.83 -13.25
N PHE A 84 13.06 11.62 -12.74
CA PHE A 84 13.39 12.82 -11.97
C PHE A 84 14.31 12.48 -10.78
N LYS A 85 13.98 11.41 -10.01
CA LYS A 85 14.83 10.96 -8.90
C LYS A 85 16.25 10.56 -9.33
N LYS A 86 16.41 9.98 -10.51
CA LYS A 86 17.76 9.60 -11.04
C LYS A 86 18.61 10.81 -11.39
N ASP A 87 17.97 11.88 -11.87
CA ASP A 87 18.64 13.07 -12.40
C ASP A 87 18.82 14.18 -11.35
N HIS A 88 18.18 14.05 -10.17
CA HIS A 88 18.15 15.10 -9.15
C HIS A 88 18.45 14.52 -7.76
N PRO A 89 18.99 15.34 -6.82
CA PRO A 89 19.27 14.89 -5.45
C PRO A 89 18.02 14.59 -4.62
N TYR A 90 16.84 14.98 -5.09
CA TYR A 90 15.55 14.77 -4.45
C TYR A 90 14.47 14.39 -5.47
N PRO A 91 13.48 13.57 -5.07
CA PRO A 91 13.35 12.90 -3.78
C PRO A 91 14.48 11.90 -3.56
N ARG A 92 14.93 11.73 -2.31
CA ARG A 92 15.97 10.74 -1.97
C ARG A 92 15.45 9.33 -2.07
N THR A 93 14.16 9.15 -1.74
CA THR A 93 13.52 7.84 -1.67
C THR A 93 12.23 7.84 -2.46
N LEU A 94 12.03 6.80 -3.27
CA LEU A 94 10.78 6.49 -3.97
C LEU A 94 10.26 5.13 -3.50
N TRP A 95 9.12 5.12 -2.83
CA TRP A 95 8.40 3.91 -2.47
C TRP A 95 7.15 3.78 -3.32
N ILE A 96 6.98 2.65 -3.96
CA ILE A 96 5.70 2.27 -4.55
C ILE A 96 4.86 1.60 -3.47
N ARG A 97 3.59 1.96 -3.39
CA ARG A 97 2.63 1.38 -2.45
C ARG A 97 1.44 0.82 -3.22
N THR A 98 1.05 -0.40 -2.88
CA THR A 98 -0.10 -1.05 -3.49
C THR A 98 -1.06 -1.50 -2.40
N PRO A 99 -2.24 -0.89 -2.26
CA PRO A 99 -3.26 -1.37 -1.34
C PRO A 99 -3.81 -2.70 -1.85
N VAL A 100 -3.78 -3.71 -0.96
CA VAL A 100 -4.31 -5.05 -1.22
C VAL A 100 -5.69 -5.15 -0.59
N ILE A 101 -6.73 -4.94 -1.41
CA ILE A 101 -8.12 -4.84 -0.99
C ILE A 101 -8.87 -6.08 -1.43
N PRO A 102 -9.60 -6.79 -0.52
CA PRO A 102 -10.34 -8.01 -0.85
C PRO A 102 -11.29 -7.83 -2.04
N ASN A 103 -11.26 -8.80 -2.95
CA ASN A 103 -12.10 -8.83 -4.16
C ASN A 103 -11.96 -7.60 -5.09
N SER A 104 -10.82 -6.91 -4.99
CA SER A 104 -10.52 -5.73 -5.81
C SER A 104 -9.09 -5.80 -6.34
N THR A 105 -8.12 -5.37 -5.55
CA THR A 105 -6.72 -5.27 -5.96
C THR A 105 -5.86 -6.45 -5.49
N ASP A 106 -6.42 -7.42 -4.79
CA ASP A 106 -5.78 -8.58 -4.18
C ASP A 106 -5.51 -9.75 -5.15
N THR A 107 -5.53 -9.48 -6.45
CA THR A 107 -5.31 -10.53 -7.45
C THR A 107 -3.83 -10.70 -7.81
N PRO A 108 -3.34 -11.96 -7.99
CA PRO A 108 -1.98 -12.23 -8.44
C PRO A 108 -1.66 -11.53 -9.78
N GLU A 109 -2.63 -11.42 -10.67
CA GLU A 109 -2.50 -10.78 -11.99
C GLU A 109 -2.20 -9.28 -11.86
N ASN A 110 -2.92 -8.57 -10.97
CA ASN A 110 -2.66 -7.18 -10.67
C ASN A 110 -1.25 -6.99 -10.10
N ILE A 111 -0.91 -7.76 -9.06
CA ILE A 111 0.40 -7.67 -8.42
C ILE A 111 1.53 -7.99 -9.40
N ALA A 112 1.39 -9.06 -10.20
CA ALA A 112 2.37 -9.39 -11.24
C ALA A 112 2.48 -8.28 -12.30
N GLY A 113 1.35 -7.69 -12.71
CA GLY A 113 1.31 -6.59 -13.67
C GLY A 113 2.02 -5.33 -13.16
N ILE A 114 1.75 -4.91 -11.92
CA ILE A 114 2.44 -3.79 -11.28
C ILE A 114 3.95 -4.11 -11.15
N GLY A 115 4.30 -5.34 -10.76
CA GLY A 115 5.70 -5.76 -10.65
C GLY A 115 6.45 -5.68 -11.98
N ARG A 116 5.85 -6.15 -13.08
CA ARG A 116 6.43 -5.98 -14.42
C ARG A 116 6.60 -4.51 -14.79
N PHE A 117 5.58 -3.68 -14.54
CA PHE A 117 5.68 -2.26 -14.79
C PHE A 117 6.84 -1.60 -14.01
N ILE A 118 7.01 -1.93 -12.73
CA ILE A 118 8.13 -1.46 -11.91
C ILE A 118 9.46 -1.91 -12.51
N HIS A 119 9.58 -3.20 -12.86
CA HIS A 119 10.80 -3.77 -13.41
C HIS A 119 11.19 -3.14 -14.75
N GLU A 120 10.24 -2.98 -15.65
CA GLU A 120 10.49 -2.52 -17.03
C GLU A 120 10.65 -1.00 -17.13
N ASN A 121 9.95 -0.24 -16.30
CA ASN A 121 9.84 1.23 -16.47
C ASN A 121 10.47 2.04 -15.32
N LEU A 122 10.59 1.47 -14.12
CA LEU A 122 11.04 2.19 -12.92
C LEU A 122 12.33 1.59 -12.33
N GLU A 123 12.95 0.64 -13.01
CA GLU A 123 14.12 -0.10 -12.50
C GLU A 123 15.22 0.84 -12.00
N GLY A 124 15.76 0.54 -10.81
CA GLY A 124 16.85 1.28 -10.16
C GLY A 124 16.42 2.62 -9.55
N ALA A 125 15.15 3.03 -9.69
CA ALA A 125 14.64 4.24 -9.03
C ALA A 125 13.80 3.93 -7.78
N VAL A 126 13.16 2.75 -7.73
CA VAL A 126 12.28 2.34 -6.64
C VAL A 126 13.11 1.69 -5.53
N ASP A 127 13.12 2.31 -4.35
CA ASP A 127 13.85 1.80 -3.18
C ASP A 127 13.04 0.73 -2.44
N ARG A 128 11.70 0.80 -2.51
CA ARG A 128 10.79 -0.16 -1.88
C ARG A 128 9.48 -0.25 -2.64
N TRP A 129 8.95 -1.46 -2.74
CA TRP A 129 7.56 -1.72 -3.10
C TRP A 129 6.84 -2.37 -1.93
N GLU A 130 5.87 -1.67 -1.37
CA GLU A 130 5.12 -2.09 -0.20
C GLU A 130 3.69 -2.48 -0.58
N LEU A 131 3.32 -3.72 -0.29
CA LEU A 131 1.94 -4.19 -0.35
C LEU A 131 1.27 -3.85 0.97
N CYS A 132 0.29 -2.94 0.94
CA CYS A 132 -0.43 -2.47 2.12
C CYS A 132 -1.68 -3.33 2.33
N SER A 133 -1.70 -4.17 3.36
CA SER A 133 -2.87 -4.98 3.70
C SER A 133 -4.09 -4.11 4.00
N PHE A 134 -5.25 -4.54 3.52
CA PHE A 134 -6.53 -3.89 3.79
C PHE A 134 -6.76 -3.72 5.30
N ASN A 135 -7.32 -2.58 5.66
CA ASN A 135 -7.83 -2.32 7.01
C ASN A 135 -9.22 -1.68 6.94
N ASN A 136 -9.98 -1.85 8.01
CA ASN A 136 -11.35 -1.35 8.11
C ASN A 136 -11.48 -0.02 8.87
N LEU A 137 -10.39 0.73 9.02
CA LEU A 137 -10.36 2.00 9.79
C LEU A 137 -11.21 3.11 9.14
N CYS A 138 -11.50 3.01 7.83
CA CYS A 138 -12.34 3.96 7.13
C CYS A 138 -13.84 3.84 7.48
N ARG A 139 -14.29 2.77 8.14
CA ARG A 139 -15.71 2.54 8.50
C ARG A 139 -16.33 3.74 9.21
N ASP A 140 -15.65 4.28 10.22
CA ASP A 140 -16.09 5.42 11.01
C ASP A 140 -16.20 6.70 10.18
N LYS A 141 -15.23 6.94 9.28
CA LYS A 141 -15.23 8.08 8.37
C LYS A 141 -16.45 8.06 7.44
N TYR A 142 -16.72 6.93 6.80
CA TYR A 142 -17.87 6.79 5.91
C TYR A 142 -19.19 6.97 6.66
N LYS A 143 -19.32 6.38 7.87
CA LYS A 143 -20.49 6.56 8.74
C LYS A 143 -20.73 8.04 9.08
N ARG A 144 -19.68 8.80 9.46
CA ARG A 144 -19.79 10.23 9.77
C ARG A 144 -20.19 11.07 8.57
N LEU A 145 -19.79 10.65 7.36
CA LEU A 145 -20.14 11.32 6.12
C LEU A 145 -21.53 10.91 5.57
N GLY A 146 -22.23 9.99 6.23
CA GLY A 146 -23.50 9.44 5.74
C GLY A 146 -23.36 8.65 4.44
N LEU A 147 -22.15 8.15 4.14
CA LEU A 147 -21.83 7.41 2.93
C LEU A 147 -21.86 5.90 3.19
N ASN A 148 -22.35 5.15 2.20
CA ASN A 148 -22.21 3.70 2.22
C ASN A 148 -20.79 3.29 1.86
N TRP A 149 -20.15 2.44 2.68
CA TRP A 149 -18.83 1.93 2.39
C TRP A 149 -18.92 0.49 1.87
N PRO A 150 -18.50 0.22 0.61
CA PRO A 150 -18.61 -1.11 0.01
C PRO A 150 -17.89 -2.21 0.78
N PHE A 151 -16.85 -1.85 1.56
CA PHE A 151 -16.03 -2.78 2.34
C PHE A 151 -16.38 -2.81 3.83
N ALA A 152 -17.59 -2.34 4.22
CA ALA A 152 -17.99 -2.27 5.64
C ALA A 152 -17.91 -3.63 6.36
N GLU A 153 -18.24 -4.70 5.65
CA GLU A 153 -18.25 -6.08 6.17
C GLU A 153 -17.04 -6.90 5.68
N ALA A 154 -16.09 -6.27 4.99
CA ALA A 154 -14.91 -6.97 4.54
C ALA A 154 -13.98 -7.31 5.71
N GLU A 155 -13.54 -8.57 5.76
CA GLU A 155 -12.55 -9.02 6.72
C GLU A 155 -11.14 -8.54 6.37
N LEU A 156 -10.27 -8.51 7.37
CA LEU A 156 -8.84 -8.28 7.14
C LEU A 156 -8.25 -9.41 6.28
N MET A 157 -7.22 -9.09 5.52
CA MET A 157 -6.50 -10.08 4.71
C MET A 157 -5.93 -11.20 5.58
N LYS A 158 -5.90 -12.43 5.06
CA LYS A 158 -5.15 -13.51 5.69
C LYS A 158 -3.66 -13.29 5.50
N LYS A 159 -2.87 -13.63 6.51
CA LYS A 159 -1.40 -13.54 6.43
C LYS A 159 -0.83 -14.34 5.26
N THR A 160 -1.33 -15.57 5.06
CA THR A 160 -0.92 -16.44 3.94
C THR A 160 -1.19 -15.82 2.58
N VAL A 161 -2.30 -15.10 2.42
CA VAL A 161 -2.61 -14.37 1.17
C VAL A 161 -1.58 -13.27 0.93
N MET A 162 -1.26 -12.46 1.96
CA MET A 162 -0.27 -11.39 1.85
C MET A 162 1.13 -11.95 1.54
N GLU A 163 1.52 -13.07 2.16
CA GLU A 163 2.80 -13.74 1.89
C GLU A 163 2.88 -14.27 0.45
N ASN A 164 1.80 -14.87 -0.05
CA ASN A 164 1.71 -15.35 -1.43
C ASN A 164 1.83 -14.18 -2.43
N LEU A 165 1.08 -13.11 -2.24
CA LEU A 165 1.14 -11.92 -3.10
C LEU A 165 2.51 -11.25 -3.05
N ALA A 166 3.16 -11.22 -1.88
CA ALA A 166 4.54 -10.76 -1.77
C ALA A 166 5.52 -11.65 -2.54
N GLY A 167 5.28 -12.96 -2.59
CA GLY A 167 6.02 -13.90 -3.45
C GLY A 167 5.87 -13.57 -4.94
N VAL A 168 4.63 -13.32 -5.39
CA VAL A 168 4.33 -12.90 -6.77
C VAL A 168 5.05 -11.58 -7.09
N ALA A 169 4.97 -10.60 -6.18
CA ALA A 169 5.60 -9.29 -6.33
C ALA A 169 7.13 -9.41 -6.49
N LYS A 170 7.78 -10.21 -5.62
CA LYS A 170 9.23 -10.47 -5.69
C LYS A 170 9.65 -11.12 -7.00
N SER A 171 8.85 -12.06 -7.50
CA SER A 171 9.12 -12.71 -8.79
C SER A 171 8.98 -11.75 -9.97
N ALA A 172 7.99 -10.83 -9.92
CA ALA A 172 7.73 -9.89 -11.00
C ALA A 172 8.66 -8.66 -11.00
N ALA A 173 9.20 -8.28 -9.83
CA ALA A 173 10.14 -7.17 -9.66
C ALA A 173 11.40 -7.60 -8.88
N PRO A 174 12.25 -8.49 -9.43
CA PRO A 174 13.29 -9.20 -8.68
C PRO A 174 14.40 -8.29 -8.13
N LYS A 175 14.57 -7.10 -8.69
CA LYS A 175 15.60 -6.13 -8.24
C LYS A 175 15.03 -5.08 -7.27
N THR A 176 13.75 -5.16 -6.93
CA THR A 176 13.10 -4.21 -6.03
C THR A 176 12.96 -4.82 -4.64
N ASN A 177 13.21 -4.03 -3.60
CA ASN A 177 12.96 -4.44 -2.21
C ASN A 177 11.44 -4.50 -1.96
N VAL A 178 10.86 -5.72 -2.00
CA VAL A 178 9.43 -5.97 -1.79
C VAL A 178 9.17 -6.36 -0.34
N CYS A 179 8.22 -5.69 0.28
CA CYS A 179 7.68 -6.04 1.60
C CYS A 179 6.15 -5.91 1.61
N TRP A 180 5.53 -6.36 2.70
CA TRP A 180 4.13 -6.04 2.98
C TRP A 180 3.98 -5.56 4.44
N SER A 181 2.93 -4.81 4.70
CA SER A 181 2.60 -4.25 6.01
C SER A 181 1.10 -4.23 6.26
N GLY A 182 0.72 -3.92 7.49
CA GLY A 182 -0.67 -3.82 7.92
C GLY A 182 -1.13 -5.04 8.72
N SER A 183 -2.33 -4.94 9.27
CA SER A 183 -2.94 -6.00 10.08
C SER A 183 -3.50 -7.12 9.19
N THR A 184 -3.41 -8.35 9.69
CA THR A 184 -4.00 -9.54 9.07
C THR A 184 -4.84 -10.29 10.09
N THR A 185 -5.76 -11.16 9.61
CA THR A 185 -6.47 -12.08 10.49
C THR A 185 -5.49 -13.03 11.15
N LEU A 186 -5.73 -13.34 12.44
CA LEU A 186 -5.02 -14.41 13.12
C LEU A 186 -5.50 -15.75 12.55
N GLU A 187 -4.60 -16.47 11.90
CA GLU A 187 -4.88 -17.85 11.53
C GLU A 187 -4.89 -18.68 12.82
N LYS A 188 -6.00 -19.38 13.09
CA LYS A 188 -6.02 -20.38 14.16
C LYS A 188 -4.95 -21.41 13.80
N ARG A 189 -3.97 -21.63 14.69
CA ARG A 189 -3.02 -22.73 14.54
C ARG A 189 -3.82 -24.01 14.42
N ALA A 190 -3.59 -24.77 13.37
CA ALA A 190 -4.22 -26.08 13.14
C ALA A 190 -3.73 -27.17 14.10
N ASP A 191 -3.02 -26.82 15.16
CA ASP A 191 -2.48 -27.70 16.18
C ASP A 191 -2.91 -27.24 17.59
N SER A 192 -4.14 -27.56 17.96
CA SER A 192 -4.44 -27.91 19.33
C SER A 192 -5.17 -29.26 19.29
N GLN A 193 -4.39 -30.35 19.20
CA GLN A 193 -4.85 -31.62 19.72
C GLN A 193 -5.24 -31.36 21.16
N GLU A 194 -6.51 -31.53 21.46
CA GLU A 194 -6.99 -31.53 22.84
C GLU A 194 -6.14 -32.50 23.68
N PRO A 195 -5.63 -32.08 24.85
CA PRO A 195 -4.91 -33.02 25.71
C PRO A 195 -5.88 -34.12 26.10
N PRO A 196 -5.42 -35.41 26.14
CA PRO A 196 -6.28 -36.52 26.45
C PRO A 196 -6.94 -36.34 27.82
N GLU A 197 -8.25 -36.53 27.82
CA GLU A 197 -9.13 -36.46 28.99
C GLU A 197 -8.55 -37.29 30.12
N LYS A 198 -8.16 -36.66 31.24
CA LYS A 198 -7.67 -37.39 32.43
C LYS A 198 -8.83 -38.20 32.98
N GLN A 199 -8.81 -39.51 32.71
CA GLN A 199 -9.68 -40.49 33.39
C GLN A 199 -9.50 -40.38 34.88
N ASN A 200 -10.49 -39.82 35.57
CA ASN A 200 -10.57 -39.70 37.02
C ASN A 200 -10.91 -41.06 37.59
N LYS A 201 -9.90 -41.90 37.88
CA LYS A 201 -10.06 -43.15 38.61
C LYS A 201 -10.46 -42.81 40.05
N ARG A 202 -11.77 -42.86 40.35
CA ARG A 202 -12.28 -42.88 41.73
C ARG A 202 -11.76 -44.12 42.42
N LYS A 203 -10.98 -43.96 43.48
CA LYS A 203 -10.62 -45.04 44.42
C LYS A 203 -11.87 -45.40 45.21
N PRO A 204 -12.12 -46.70 45.46
CA PRO A 204 -13.23 -47.11 46.33
C PRO A 204 -12.91 -46.76 47.79
N VAL A 205 -13.91 -46.17 48.46
CA VAL A 205 -13.90 -45.93 49.92
C VAL A 205 -14.17 -47.29 50.58
N CYS A 206 -13.20 -47.80 51.32
CA CYS A 206 -13.42 -48.95 52.23
C CYS A 206 -14.20 -48.45 53.46
N ALA A 207 -15.36 -49.04 53.71
CA ALA A 207 -16.04 -48.96 54.97
C ALA A 207 -15.31 -49.86 56.03
N GLY A 208 -15.15 -49.32 57.22
CA GLY A 208 -14.70 -49.94 58.43
C GLY A 208 -15.05 -49.03 59.59
#